data_8b0594fd92f333110f495d208a2604d4
#
_entry.id   8b0594fd92f333110f495d208a2604d4
#
_cell.length_a   1.000
_cell.length_b   1.000
_cell.length_c   1.000
_cell.angle_alpha   90.00
_cell.angle_beta   90.00
_cell.angle_gamma   90.00
#
_symmetry.space_group_name_H-M   'P 1'
#
loop_
_entity.id
_entity.type
_entity.pdbx_description
1 polymer ?
#
loop_
_entity_poly.entity_id
_entity_poly.type
_entity_poly.pdbx_seq_one_letter_code
_entity_poly.pdbx_strand_id
1 'polypeptide(L)'
;MARQTHALDDPLSQYVLDHSLRDPDVLRRLREETAAHPHAEMQIAPEQGQFMQVLVRLMGARKTLEVGVFTGYSALAVALVLPGDGRIVACDVSEEFTAVGRRYWQEAGVEGKIDLRLAPAADTLQALLDGGQAGTYDFAFIDADKQNYDVYFERSLALVR
;
A
#
# COMPACT_ATOMS: atom_id res chain seq x y z
N MET A 1 -12.57 -6.84 4.38
CA MET A 1 -11.73 -7.97 4.72
C MET A 1 -10.73 -7.57 5.78
N ALA A 2 -10.02 -7.47 6.41
CA ALA A 2 -9.03 -7.47 7.47
C ALA A 2 -8.95 -6.21 8.33
N ARG A 3 -10.06 -5.74 8.85
CA ARG A 3 -10.02 -4.79 9.99
C ARG A 3 -9.49 -5.43 11.29
N GLN A 4 -9.48 -6.75 11.37
CA GLN A 4 -9.07 -7.53 12.53
C GLN A 4 -8.31 -8.78 12.11
N THR A 5 -7.30 -9.13 12.88
CA THR A 5 -6.62 -10.41 12.75
C THR A 5 -7.59 -11.55 13.10
N HIS A 6 -7.74 -12.51 12.20
CA HIS A 6 -8.57 -13.68 12.47
C HIS A 6 -8.08 -14.41 13.72
N ALA A 7 -9.04 -14.94 14.51
CA ALA A 7 -8.82 -15.65 15.76
C ALA A 7 -8.45 -14.79 16.99
N LEU A 8 -8.47 -13.46 16.92
CA LEU A 8 -8.43 -12.60 18.09
C LEU A 8 -9.86 -12.11 18.38
N ASP A 9 -10.25 -12.12 19.66
CA ASP A 9 -11.44 -11.41 20.11
C ASP A 9 -11.19 -9.89 20.14
N ASP A 10 -12.26 -9.10 20.21
CA ASP A 10 -12.16 -7.64 20.18
C ASP A 10 -11.25 -7.06 21.27
N PRO A 11 -11.33 -7.53 22.56
CA PRO A 11 -10.45 -7.03 23.61
C PRO A 11 -8.97 -7.32 23.35
N LEU A 12 -8.64 -8.51 22.85
CA LEU A 12 -7.26 -8.88 22.57
C LEU A 12 -6.73 -8.14 21.32
N SER A 13 -7.57 -7.97 20.31
CA SER A 13 -7.26 -7.17 19.12
C SER A 13 -6.96 -5.73 19.52
N GLN A 14 -7.80 -5.12 20.34
CA GLN A 14 -7.57 -3.76 20.83
C GLN A 14 -6.28 -3.65 21.66
N TYR A 15 -6.02 -4.62 22.53
CA TYR A 15 -4.78 -4.66 23.30
C TYR A 15 -3.54 -4.68 22.40
N VAL A 16 -3.56 -5.50 21.33
CA VAL A 16 -2.46 -5.56 20.36
C VAL A 16 -2.24 -4.20 19.68
N LEU A 17 -3.31 -3.54 19.24
CA LEU A 17 -3.21 -2.22 18.62
C LEU A 17 -2.66 -1.17 19.57
N ASP A 18 -3.17 -1.10 20.79
CA ASP A 18 -2.78 -0.10 21.79
C ASP A 18 -1.30 -0.23 22.22
N HIS A 19 -0.75 -1.44 22.17
CA HIS A 19 0.60 -1.71 22.68
C HIS A 19 1.66 -1.86 21.57
N SER A 20 1.28 -2.24 20.36
CA SER A 20 2.21 -2.48 19.26
C SER A 20 2.22 -1.37 18.19
N LEU A 21 1.09 -0.71 17.96
CA LEU A 21 0.96 0.25 16.87
C LEU A 21 1.75 1.53 17.16
N ARG A 22 2.46 2.02 16.15
CA ARG A 22 3.24 3.27 16.16
C ARG A 22 2.81 4.18 15.00
N ASP A 23 1.48 4.31 14.84
CA ASP A 23 0.87 5.09 13.78
C ASP A 23 1.20 6.59 13.93
N PRO A 24 1.86 7.24 12.96
CA PRO A 24 1.86 8.69 12.88
C PRO A 24 0.43 9.23 12.73
N ASP A 25 0.20 10.45 13.22
CA ASP A 25 -1.12 11.07 13.21
C ASP A 25 -1.78 11.11 11.83
N VAL A 26 -1.00 11.35 10.78
CA VAL A 26 -1.47 11.37 9.40
C VAL A 26 -2.04 9.99 8.95
N LEU A 27 -1.41 8.88 9.33
CA LEU A 27 -1.91 7.53 9.04
C LEU A 27 -3.19 7.24 9.83
N ARG A 28 -3.23 7.61 11.11
CA ARG A 28 -4.41 7.45 11.96
C ARG A 28 -5.61 8.19 11.37
N ARG A 29 -5.46 9.46 10.98
CA ARG A 29 -6.55 10.27 10.40
C ARG A 29 -7.02 9.73 9.05
N LEU A 30 -6.12 9.28 8.18
CA LEU A 30 -6.51 8.63 6.93
C LEU A 30 -7.36 7.38 7.20
N ARG A 31 -6.97 6.57 8.18
CA ARG A 31 -7.70 5.37 8.57
C ARG A 31 -9.09 5.69 9.14
N GLU A 32 -9.17 6.73 9.98
CA GLU A 32 -10.45 7.20 10.55
C GLU A 32 -11.40 7.73 9.46
N GLU A 33 -10.90 8.51 8.50
CA GLU A 33 -11.69 8.97 7.35
C GLU A 33 -12.16 7.79 6.50
N THR A 34 -11.28 6.84 6.21
CA THR A 34 -11.62 5.63 5.44
C THR A 34 -12.64 4.76 6.16
N ALA A 35 -12.64 4.75 7.50
CA ALA A 35 -13.63 3.98 8.27
C ALA A 35 -15.07 4.45 8.04
N ALA A 36 -15.29 5.69 7.60
CA ALA A 36 -16.59 6.21 7.23
C ALA A 36 -16.97 5.93 5.75
N HIS A 37 -16.06 5.34 4.97
CA HIS A 37 -16.30 5.04 3.56
C HIS A 37 -17.20 3.82 3.39
N PRO A 38 -18.13 3.78 2.40
CA PRO A 38 -19.01 2.63 2.14
C PRO A 38 -18.26 1.30 1.94
N HIS A 39 -17.02 1.36 1.45
CA HIS A 39 -16.14 0.21 1.22
C HIS A 39 -14.97 0.14 2.22
N ALA A 40 -15.18 0.59 3.45
CA ALA A 40 -14.13 0.65 4.47
C ALA A 40 -13.46 -0.72 4.76
N GLU A 41 -14.17 -1.82 4.46
CA GLU A 41 -13.65 -3.20 4.60
C GLU A 41 -12.50 -3.51 3.63
N MET A 42 -12.28 -2.70 2.59
CA MET A 42 -11.17 -2.86 1.66
C MET A 42 -9.83 -2.36 2.24
N GLN A 43 -9.86 -1.57 3.31
CA GLN A 43 -8.64 -1.07 3.93
C GLN A 43 -7.93 -2.19 4.70
N ILE A 44 -6.60 -2.27 4.56
CA ILE A 44 -5.78 -3.20 5.34
C ILE A 44 -5.79 -2.83 6.83
N ALA A 45 -5.49 -3.80 7.67
CA ALA A 45 -5.34 -3.58 9.10
C ALA A 45 -4.10 -2.70 9.41
N PRO A 46 -4.13 -1.87 10.46
CA PRO A 46 -3.02 -0.97 10.77
C PRO A 46 -1.74 -1.71 11.14
N GLU A 47 -1.83 -2.84 11.82
CA GLU A 47 -0.68 -3.70 12.11
C GLU A 47 -0.06 -4.29 10.84
N GLN A 48 -0.83 -4.55 9.78
CA GLN A 48 -0.31 -4.96 8.48
C GLN A 48 0.48 -3.83 7.83
N GLY A 49 -0.03 -2.61 7.85
CA GLY A 49 0.68 -1.42 7.36
C GLY A 49 2.01 -1.22 8.10
N GLN A 50 2.01 -1.36 9.43
CA GLN A 50 3.23 -1.27 10.23
C GLN A 50 4.20 -2.42 9.93
N PHE A 51 3.71 -3.63 9.73
CA PHE A 51 4.56 -4.76 9.34
C PHE A 51 5.24 -4.53 7.98
N MET A 52 4.52 -3.99 7.01
CA MET A 52 5.11 -3.60 5.72
C MET A 52 6.22 -2.55 5.91
N GLN A 53 6.03 -1.57 6.79
CA GLN A 53 7.08 -0.60 7.13
C GLN A 53 8.34 -1.26 7.68
N VAL A 54 8.18 -2.26 8.54
CA VAL A 54 9.31 -3.04 9.09
C VAL A 54 10.05 -3.78 7.98
N LEU A 55 9.31 -4.49 7.10
CA LEU A 55 9.91 -5.21 5.97
C LEU A 55 10.67 -4.28 5.04
N VAL A 56 10.07 -3.18 4.62
CA VAL A 56 10.67 -2.18 3.73
C VAL A 56 11.97 -1.61 4.31
N ARG A 57 11.99 -1.32 5.63
CA ARG A 57 13.21 -0.86 6.32
C ARG A 57 14.28 -1.94 6.42
N LEU A 58 13.91 -3.17 6.81
CA LEU A 58 14.85 -4.29 6.95
C LEU A 58 15.53 -4.65 5.62
N MET A 59 14.78 -4.58 4.53
CA MET A 59 15.28 -4.85 3.18
C MET A 59 16.10 -3.69 2.62
N GLY A 60 16.07 -2.51 3.23
CA GLY A 60 16.63 -1.29 2.65
C GLY A 60 15.98 -0.92 1.33
N ALA A 61 14.68 -1.20 1.19
CA ALA A 61 13.97 -1.01 -0.06
C ALA A 61 13.95 0.46 -0.50
N ARG A 62 14.10 0.68 -1.79
CA ARG A 62 14.10 2.01 -2.42
C ARG A 62 13.04 2.12 -3.51
N LYS A 63 12.67 1.02 -4.14
CA LYS A 63 11.72 0.97 -5.23
C LYS A 63 10.69 -0.11 -4.97
N THR A 64 9.45 0.29 -4.78
CA THR A 64 8.36 -0.61 -4.41
C THR A 64 7.20 -0.52 -5.40
N LEU A 65 6.38 -1.55 -5.41
CA LEU A 65 5.21 -1.69 -6.26
C LEU A 65 3.99 -1.97 -5.40
N GLU A 66 2.86 -1.35 -5.72
CA GLU A 66 1.58 -1.59 -5.09
C GLU A 66 0.49 -1.80 -6.13
N VAL A 67 -0.28 -2.87 -6.00
CA VAL A 67 -1.43 -3.20 -6.84
C VAL A 67 -2.68 -3.21 -5.98
N GLY A 68 -3.54 -2.22 -6.18
CA GLY A 68 -4.68 -1.92 -5.32
C GLY A 68 -4.32 -0.88 -4.25
N VAL A 69 -4.75 0.35 -4.47
CA VAL A 69 -4.40 1.51 -3.62
C VAL A 69 -5.55 1.90 -2.70
N PHE A 70 -6.78 1.84 -3.21
CA PHE A 70 -7.98 2.29 -2.52
C PHE A 70 -7.80 3.74 -2.01
N THR A 71 -8.00 3.98 -0.70
CA THR A 71 -7.81 5.32 -0.10
C THR A 71 -6.36 5.65 0.23
N GLY A 72 -5.40 4.81 -0.18
CA GLY A 72 -3.96 5.11 -0.14
C GLY A 72 -3.26 4.92 1.19
N TYR A 73 -3.84 4.15 2.13
CA TYR A 73 -3.24 3.91 3.44
C TYR A 73 -1.93 3.11 3.36
N SER A 74 -1.92 2.00 2.61
CA SER A 74 -0.75 1.15 2.40
C SER A 74 0.38 1.89 1.69
N ALA A 75 0.06 2.64 0.62
CA ALA A 75 1.01 3.49 -0.08
C ALA A 75 1.63 4.55 0.85
N LEU A 76 0.81 5.21 1.68
CA LEU A 76 1.29 6.19 2.66
C LEU A 76 2.21 5.54 3.68
N ALA A 77 1.81 4.38 4.23
CA ALA A 77 2.60 3.66 5.22
C ALA A 77 4.01 3.32 4.69
N VAL A 78 4.09 2.81 3.47
CA VAL A 78 5.37 2.49 2.81
C VAL A 78 6.15 3.76 2.48
N ALA A 79 5.52 4.79 1.91
CA ALA A 79 6.19 6.03 1.52
C ALA A 79 6.87 6.75 2.69
N LEU A 80 6.27 6.70 3.88
CA LEU A 80 6.80 7.32 5.10
C LEU A 80 8.16 6.72 5.54
N VAL A 81 8.42 5.46 5.19
CA VAL A 81 9.65 4.76 5.60
C VAL A 81 10.66 4.58 4.48
N LEU A 82 10.28 4.82 3.24
CA LEU A 82 11.22 4.87 2.12
C LEU A 82 12.21 6.03 2.27
N PRO A 83 13.46 5.88 1.82
CA PRO A 83 14.44 6.97 1.79
C PRO A 83 13.95 8.13 0.91
N GLY A 84 14.62 9.29 0.99
CA GLY A 84 14.21 10.51 0.29
C GLY A 84 14.11 10.36 -1.24
N ASP A 85 14.91 9.50 -1.83
CA ASP A 85 14.92 9.14 -3.25
C ASP A 85 14.12 7.86 -3.56
N GLY A 86 13.48 7.27 -2.55
CA GLY A 86 12.62 6.09 -2.72
C GLY A 86 11.37 6.38 -3.55
N ARG A 87 10.87 5.36 -4.25
CA ARG A 87 9.71 5.47 -5.14
C ARG A 87 8.77 4.28 -4.98
N ILE A 88 7.48 4.57 -5.13
CA ILE A 88 6.41 3.59 -5.23
C ILE A 88 5.73 3.79 -6.57
N VAL A 89 5.59 2.72 -7.36
CA VAL A 89 4.59 2.68 -8.44
C VAL A 89 3.32 2.08 -7.84
N ALA A 90 2.26 2.85 -7.80
CA ALA A 90 0.97 2.49 -7.18
C ALA A 90 -0.11 2.41 -8.26
N CYS A 91 -0.70 1.23 -8.44
CA CYS A 91 -1.67 0.93 -9.50
C CYS A 91 -3.08 0.86 -8.92
N ASP A 92 -3.98 1.66 -9.47
CA ASP A 92 -5.42 1.62 -9.18
C ASP A 92 -6.22 2.02 -10.41
N VAL A 93 -7.52 1.79 -10.41
CA VAL A 93 -8.44 2.21 -11.47
C VAL A 93 -9.39 3.33 -11.02
N SER A 94 -9.49 3.59 -9.72
CA SER A 94 -10.43 4.55 -9.15
C SER A 94 -9.74 5.87 -8.79
N GLU A 95 -10.02 6.91 -9.58
CA GLU A 95 -9.63 8.27 -9.25
C GLU A 95 -10.31 8.76 -7.97
N GLU A 96 -11.60 8.41 -7.78
CA GLU A 96 -12.39 8.79 -6.61
C GLU A 96 -11.75 8.29 -5.31
N PHE A 97 -11.40 7.01 -5.25
CA PHE A 97 -10.78 6.42 -4.07
C PHE A 97 -9.40 7.01 -3.80
N THR A 98 -8.57 7.08 -4.82
CA THR A 98 -7.19 7.56 -4.67
C THR A 98 -7.09 9.06 -4.42
N ALA A 99 -8.12 9.85 -4.74
CA ALA A 99 -8.19 11.27 -4.39
C ALA A 99 -8.13 11.51 -2.87
N VAL A 100 -8.68 10.58 -2.07
CA VAL A 100 -8.55 10.63 -0.61
C VAL A 100 -7.07 10.54 -0.22
N GLY A 101 -6.37 9.52 -0.70
CA GLY A 101 -4.95 9.28 -0.41
C GLY A 101 -4.05 10.46 -0.78
N ARG A 102 -4.26 11.04 -1.97
CA ARG A 102 -3.44 12.17 -2.45
C ARG A 102 -3.37 13.32 -1.45
N ARG A 103 -4.46 13.66 -0.76
CA ARG A 103 -4.48 14.73 0.25
C ARG A 103 -3.56 14.41 1.43
N TYR A 104 -3.59 13.17 1.89
CA TYR A 104 -2.74 12.71 2.99
C TYR A 104 -1.28 12.54 2.59
N TRP A 105 -1.00 12.13 1.34
CA TRP A 105 0.37 12.06 0.82
C TRP A 105 1.03 13.44 0.71
N GLN A 106 0.25 14.44 0.29
CA GLN A 106 0.69 15.86 0.26
C GLN A 106 0.95 16.37 1.66
N GLU A 107 0.01 16.18 2.58
CA GLU A 107 0.16 16.59 3.97
C GLU A 107 1.39 15.96 4.64
N ALA A 108 1.64 14.68 4.36
CA ALA A 108 2.81 13.96 4.87
C ALA A 108 4.13 14.31 4.15
N GLY A 109 4.09 15.10 3.07
CA GLY A 109 5.25 15.46 2.28
C GLY A 109 5.86 14.30 1.49
N VAL A 110 5.08 13.25 1.21
CA VAL A 110 5.57 12.04 0.52
C VAL A 110 4.96 11.84 -0.88
N GLU A 111 4.10 12.74 -1.33
CA GLU A 111 3.47 12.64 -2.66
C GLU A 111 4.51 12.45 -3.77
N GLY A 112 5.63 13.15 -3.71
CA GLY A 112 6.71 13.04 -4.68
C GLY A 112 7.39 11.67 -4.76
N LYS A 113 7.12 10.76 -3.81
CA LYS A 113 7.59 9.37 -3.84
C LYS A 113 6.60 8.42 -4.52
N ILE A 114 5.34 8.83 -4.73
CA ILE A 114 4.25 7.96 -5.16
C ILE A 114 3.89 8.28 -6.61
N ASP A 115 4.24 7.39 -7.52
CA ASP A 115 3.85 7.41 -8.93
C ASP A 115 2.53 6.63 -9.08
N LEU A 116 1.42 7.34 -8.93
CA LEU A 116 0.08 6.75 -9.06
C LEU A 116 -0.29 6.56 -10.54
N ARG A 117 -0.60 5.33 -10.91
CA ARG A 117 -1.03 4.92 -12.24
C ARG A 117 -2.50 4.53 -12.22
N LEU A 118 -3.36 5.38 -12.79
CA LEU A 118 -4.80 5.15 -12.92
C LEU A 118 -5.08 4.41 -14.24
N ALA A 119 -4.86 3.10 -14.21
CA ALA A 119 -5.06 2.18 -15.33
C ALA A 119 -5.20 0.74 -14.81
N PRO A 120 -5.69 -0.21 -15.62
CA PRO A 120 -5.64 -1.63 -15.25
C PRO A 120 -4.21 -2.02 -14.85
N ALA A 121 -4.08 -2.57 -13.63
CA ALA A 121 -2.76 -2.85 -13.08
C ALA A 121 -1.96 -3.85 -13.94
N ALA A 122 -2.65 -4.81 -14.57
CA ALA A 122 -2.02 -5.74 -15.51
C ALA A 122 -1.29 -4.98 -16.64
N ASP A 123 -1.91 -3.96 -17.23
CA ASP A 123 -1.32 -3.19 -18.31
C ASP A 123 -0.13 -2.38 -17.82
N THR A 124 -0.25 -1.76 -16.65
CA THR A 124 0.84 -1.01 -16.02
C THR A 124 2.04 -1.92 -15.74
N LEU A 125 1.83 -3.11 -15.15
CA LEU A 125 2.89 -4.06 -14.87
C LEU A 125 3.58 -4.55 -16.14
N GLN A 126 2.80 -4.82 -17.20
CA GLN A 126 3.38 -5.19 -18.50
C GLN A 126 4.21 -4.07 -19.09
N ALA A 127 3.72 -2.83 -19.06
CA ALA A 127 4.46 -1.68 -19.56
C ALA A 127 5.79 -1.46 -18.79
N LEU A 128 5.82 -1.74 -17.50
CA LEU A 128 7.06 -1.71 -16.71
C LEU A 128 8.06 -2.79 -17.17
N LEU A 129 7.58 -4.00 -17.45
CA LEU A 129 8.42 -5.09 -17.98
C LEU A 129 8.96 -4.74 -19.37
N ASP A 130 8.11 -4.27 -20.28
CA ASP A 130 8.46 -3.84 -21.63
C ASP A 130 9.45 -2.65 -21.62
N GLY A 131 9.37 -1.82 -20.57
CA GLY A 131 10.29 -0.74 -20.27
C GLY A 131 11.62 -1.17 -19.65
N GLY A 132 11.90 -2.48 -19.58
CA GLY A 132 13.16 -3.03 -19.10
C GLY A 132 13.34 -2.95 -17.58
N GLN A 133 12.26 -2.91 -16.80
CA GLN A 133 12.31 -2.79 -15.35
C GLN A 133 12.27 -4.14 -14.61
N ALA A 134 12.43 -5.25 -15.31
CA ALA A 134 12.53 -6.58 -14.71
C ALA A 134 13.66 -6.63 -13.65
N GLY A 135 13.37 -7.22 -12.49
CA GLY A 135 14.34 -7.38 -11.39
C GLY A 135 14.83 -6.06 -10.77
N THR A 136 14.07 -4.97 -10.86
CA THR A 136 14.49 -3.65 -10.34
C THR A 136 13.72 -3.18 -9.11
N TYR A 137 12.66 -3.89 -8.73
CA TYR A 137 11.86 -3.56 -7.55
C TYR A 137 12.32 -4.36 -6.35
N ASP A 138 12.23 -3.77 -5.17
CA ASP A 138 12.67 -4.37 -3.90
C ASP A 138 11.53 -5.07 -3.16
N PHE A 139 10.31 -4.58 -3.35
CA PHE A 139 9.13 -5.02 -2.62
C PHE A 139 7.89 -4.82 -3.49
N ALA A 140 6.97 -5.77 -3.46
CA ALA A 140 5.66 -5.66 -4.10
C ALA A 140 4.55 -6.03 -3.11
N PHE A 141 3.48 -5.22 -3.10
CA PHE A 141 2.26 -5.49 -2.36
C PHE A 141 1.09 -5.61 -3.34
N ILE A 142 0.31 -6.69 -3.23
CA ILE A 142 -0.82 -6.96 -4.11
C ILE A 142 -2.06 -7.17 -3.25
N ASP A 143 -3.01 -6.23 -3.32
CA ASP A 143 -4.31 -6.34 -2.68
C ASP A 143 -5.39 -5.66 -3.53
N ALA A 144 -5.74 -6.29 -4.65
CA ALA A 144 -6.70 -5.82 -5.63
C ALA A 144 -7.79 -6.87 -5.92
N ASP A 145 -8.44 -6.76 -7.08
CA ASP A 145 -9.42 -7.73 -7.54
C ASP A 145 -8.83 -9.14 -7.66
N LYS A 146 -9.54 -10.13 -7.12
CA LYS A 146 -9.02 -11.50 -7.04
C LYS A 146 -9.00 -12.25 -8.37
N GLN A 147 -9.73 -11.76 -9.38
CA GLN A 147 -9.82 -12.39 -10.70
C GLN A 147 -8.51 -12.31 -11.49
N ASN A 148 -7.69 -11.29 -11.24
CA ASN A 148 -6.44 -11.05 -11.95
C ASN A 148 -5.19 -11.32 -11.10
N TYR A 149 -5.33 -11.98 -9.93
CA TYR A 149 -4.22 -12.18 -8.99
C TYR A 149 -3.03 -12.93 -9.58
N ASP A 150 -3.27 -13.96 -10.38
CA ASP A 150 -2.23 -14.74 -11.07
C ASP A 150 -1.38 -13.82 -11.97
N VAL A 151 -2.04 -12.96 -12.76
CA VAL A 151 -1.36 -12.01 -13.64
C VAL A 151 -0.57 -10.98 -12.82
N TYR A 152 -1.17 -10.47 -11.75
CA TYR A 152 -0.47 -9.51 -10.87
C TYR A 152 0.74 -10.16 -10.20
N PHE A 153 0.59 -11.38 -9.70
CA PHE A 153 1.66 -12.13 -9.06
C PHE A 153 2.82 -12.42 -10.03
N GLU A 154 2.54 -13.02 -11.18
CA GLU A 154 3.57 -13.39 -12.16
C GLU A 154 4.35 -12.17 -12.66
N ARG A 155 3.66 -11.08 -13.00
CA ARG A 155 4.32 -9.86 -13.46
C ARG A 155 5.09 -9.16 -12.36
N SER A 156 4.54 -9.10 -11.14
CA SER A 156 5.24 -8.53 -9.99
C SER A 156 6.48 -9.36 -9.63
N LEU A 157 6.39 -10.69 -9.70
CA LEU A 157 7.54 -11.60 -9.47
C LEU A 157 8.66 -11.33 -10.48
N ALA A 158 8.33 -11.07 -11.75
CA ALA A 158 9.33 -10.72 -12.77
C ALA A 158 9.93 -9.31 -12.55
N LEU A 159 9.20 -8.39 -11.90
CA LEU A 159 9.68 -7.05 -11.59
C LEU A 159 10.55 -6.99 -10.33
N VAL A 160 10.31 -7.86 -9.35
CA VAL A 160 11.06 -7.91 -8.10
C VAL A 160 12.40 -8.63 -8.30
N ARG A 161 13.46 -8.16 -7.62
CA ARG A 161 14.81 -8.76 -7.63
C ARG A 161 15.00 -9.80 -6.52
#